data_f0ce53c508b1d1050f4c712e89213a32
#
_entry.id   f0ce53c508b1d1050f4c712e89213a32
#
_cell.length_a   1.000
_cell.length_b   1.000
_cell.length_c   1.000
_cell.angle_alpha   90.00
_cell.angle_beta   90.00
_cell.angle_gamma   90.00
#
_symmetry.space_group_name_H-M   'P 1'
#
loop_
_entity.id
_entity.type
_entity.pdbx_description
1 polymer ?
#
loop_
_entity_poly.entity_id
_entity_poly.type
_entity_poly.pdbx_seq_one_letter_code
_entity_poly.pdbx_strand_id
1 'polypeptide(L)'
;MTVSQTANSVFFVDTTLRDGQLSLWASNMRTGMMLPVAERLDQAGFEAIEIMSSAFYKKCVRDLKDDPWERIRLLAQRIKKTPLRSIRSRSMLAFQLTAPAIADLWLERLAANGVTELRTSDPSNTPKYWRQAVAGAKRAGL
;
A
#
# COMPACT_ATOMS: atom_id res chain seq x y z
N MET A 1 17.29 19.36 -2.02
CA MET A 1 18.18 19.40 -0.87
C MET A 1 18.42 17.95 -0.43
N THR A 2 19.60 17.43 -0.68
CA THR A 2 20.02 16.08 -0.24
C THR A 2 20.28 16.16 1.25
N VAL A 3 19.38 15.61 2.06
CA VAL A 3 19.62 15.42 3.50
C VAL A 3 20.73 14.39 3.61
N SER A 4 21.90 14.78 4.09
CA SER A 4 22.98 13.88 4.46
C SER A 4 22.45 12.93 5.54
N GLN A 5 22.24 11.66 5.18
CA GLN A 5 21.87 10.63 6.14
C GLN A 5 23.05 10.43 7.10
N THR A 6 22.92 10.88 8.33
CA THR A 6 23.86 10.50 9.38
C THR A 6 23.61 9.03 9.72
N ALA A 7 24.69 8.27 10.01
CA ALA A 7 24.68 6.82 10.23
C ALA A 7 23.71 6.31 11.35
N ASN A 8 23.04 7.20 12.08
CA ASN A 8 22.15 6.92 13.21
C ASN A 8 20.73 7.47 13.03
N SER A 9 20.31 7.78 11.80
CA SER A 9 18.94 8.28 11.56
C SER A 9 17.94 7.12 11.50
N VAL A 10 16.83 7.25 12.25
CA VAL A 10 15.70 6.30 12.21
C VAL A 10 14.54 6.95 11.47
N PHE A 11 13.98 6.23 10.52
CA PHE A 11 12.84 6.68 9.74
C PHE A 11 11.59 5.87 10.08
N PHE A 12 10.45 6.52 10.13
CA PHE A 12 9.18 5.92 10.48
C PHE A 12 8.28 5.78 9.26
N VAL A 13 7.61 4.63 9.14
CA VAL A 13 6.55 4.41 8.17
C VAL A 13 5.22 4.40 8.92
N ASP A 14 4.29 5.25 8.50
CA ASP A 14 2.93 5.21 9.05
C ASP A 14 2.15 4.03 8.46
N THR A 15 1.47 3.29 9.32
CA THR A 15 0.61 2.17 8.92
C THR A 15 -0.82 2.31 9.43
N THR A 16 -1.20 3.50 9.91
CA THR A 16 -2.52 3.77 10.50
C THR A 16 -3.65 3.42 9.55
N LEU A 17 -3.54 3.85 8.28
CA LEU A 17 -4.58 3.65 7.27
C LEU A 17 -4.62 2.22 6.72
N ARG A 18 -3.62 1.40 6.98
CA ARG A 18 -3.57 0.00 6.57
C ARG A 18 -3.64 -0.97 7.75
N ASP A 19 -2.59 -1.06 8.56
CA ASP A 19 -2.48 -2.06 9.63
C ASP A 19 -3.23 -1.62 10.90
N GLY A 20 -3.14 -0.35 11.26
CA GLY A 20 -3.85 0.19 12.41
C GLY A 20 -5.36 -0.06 12.31
N GLN A 21 -5.97 0.29 11.18
CA GLN A 21 -7.39 0.06 10.98
C GLN A 21 -7.74 -1.42 10.77
N LEU A 22 -6.82 -2.24 10.24
CA LEU A 22 -6.99 -3.69 10.18
C LEU A 22 -7.10 -4.28 11.58
N SER A 23 -6.18 -3.92 12.46
CA SER A 23 -6.03 -4.50 13.79
C SER A 23 -7.08 -3.98 14.79
N LEU A 24 -7.38 -2.69 14.75
CA LEU A 24 -8.27 -2.04 15.72
C LEU A 24 -9.73 -2.03 15.28
N TRP A 25 -10.01 -1.98 13.97
CA TRP A 25 -11.36 -1.81 13.42
C TRP A 25 -11.76 -2.94 12.47
N ALA A 26 -11.04 -4.05 12.48
CA ALA A 26 -11.29 -5.18 11.58
C ALA A 26 -11.45 -4.75 10.11
N SER A 27 -10.63 -3.78 9.67
CA SER A 27 -10.69 -3.19 8.32
C SER A 27 -12.00 -2.46 7.98
N ASN A 28 -12.67 -1.87 8.95
CA ASN A 28 -13.94 -1.17 8.72
C ASN A 28 -13.81 0.34 8.49
N MET A 29 -12.61 0.90 8.42
CA MET A 29 -12.42 2.32 8.10
C MET A 29 -12.81 2.60 6.64
N ARG A 30 -13.83 3.44 6.47
CA ARG A 30 -14.27 3.90 5.15
C ARG A 30 -13.36 4.99 4.61
N THR A 31 -13.34 5.15 3.29
CA THR A 31 -12.53 6.18 2.61
C THR A 31 -12.77 7.57 3.18
N GLY A 32 -14.03 7.95 3.39
CA GLY A 32 -14.40 9.26 3.97
C GLY A 32 -13.82 9.52 5.37
N MET A 33 -13.47 8.48 6.14
CA MET A 33 -12.84 8.61 7.45
C MET A 33 -11.33 8.85 7.35
N MET A 34 -10.70 8.44 6.25
CA MET A 34 -9.26 8.61 6.00
C MET A 34 -8.91 10.01 5.50
N LEU A 35 -9.77 10.60 4.67
CA LEU A 35 -9.50 11.85 3.99
C LEU A 35 -9.24 13.04 4.92
N PRO A 36 -9.95 13.22 6.06
CA PRO A 36 -9.72 14.35 6.95
C PRO A 36 -8.35 14.36 7.63
N VAL A 37 -7.69 13.19 7.76
CA VAL A 37 -6.38 13.08 8.40
C VAL A 37 -5.23 12.96 7.42
N ALA A 38 -5.52 12.74 6.14
CA ALA A 38 -4.52 12.46 5.11
C ALA A 38 -3.45 13.56 4.97
N GLU A 39 -3.87 14.82 4.92
CA GLU A 39 -2.94 15.96 4.81
C GLU A 39 -2.07 16.14 6.06
N ARG A 40 -2.58 15.80 7.24
CA ARG A 40 -1.81 15.84 8.49
C ARG A 40 -0.76 14.73 8.53
N LEU A 41 -1.11 13.53 8.04
CA LEU A 41 -0.15 12.43 7.89
C LEU A 41 0.96 12.80 6.89
N ASP A 42 0.61 13.47 5.78
CA ASP A 42 1.58 13.94 4.79
C ASP A 42 2.58 14.97 5.35
N GLN A 43 2.15 15.74 6.35
CA GLN A 43 2.98 16.75 7.00
C GLN A 43 3.81 16.21 8.17
N ALA A 44 3.55 15.00 8.63
CA ALA A 44 4.18 14.43 9.82
C ALA A 44 5.64 13.96 9.60
N GLY A 45 6.11 13.93 8.35
CA GLY A 45 7.51 13.60 8.03
C GLY A 45 7.80 12.09 8.02
N PHE A 46 6.82 11.26 7.74
CA PHE A 46 7.03 9.83 7.54
C PHE A 46 7.82 9.53 6.27
N GLU A 47 8.60 8.46 6.28
CA GLU A 47 9.28 7.90 5.11
C GLU A 47 8.30 7.41 4.04
N ALA A 48 7.21 6.80 4.48
CA ALA A 48 6.10 6.37 3.64
C ALA A 48 4.82 6.23 4.47
N ILE A 49 3.67 6.24 3.80
CA ILE A 49 2.37 5.95 4.40
C ILE A 49 1.79 4.71 3.72
N GLU A 50 1.62 3.62 4.48
CA GLU A 50 0.95 2.41 3.99
C GLU A 50 -0.57 2.61 4.00
N ILE A 51 -1.18 2.57 2.82
CA ILE A 51 -2.61 2.88 2.64
C ILE A 51 -3.47 1.67 2.26
N MET A 52 -2.87 0.61 1.73
CA MET A 52 -3.61 -0.51 1.16
C MET A 52 -2.85 -1.83 1.28
N SER A 53 -3.59 -2.92 1.30
CA SER A 53 -3.05 -4.28 1.14
C SER A 53 -3.81 -5.05 0.08
N SER A 54 -3.17 -6.03 -0.56
CA SER A 54 -3.82 -6.87 -1.56
C SER A 54 -5.05 -7.62 -1.03
N ALA A 55 -5.03 -8.02 0.23
CA ALA A 55 -6.15 -8.73 0.86
C ALA A 55 -7.37 -7.84 1.14
N PHE A 56 -7.20 -6.52 1.22
CA PHE A 56 -8.24 -5.59 1.61
C PHE A 56 -9.27 -5.28 0.51
N TYR A 57 -8.90 -5.49 -0.76
CA TYR A 57 -9.79 -5.19 -1.91
C TYR A 57 -11.14 -5.87 -1.81
N LYS A 58 -11.15 -7.16 -1.45
CA LYS A 58 -12.38 -7.93 -1.27
C LYS A 58 -13.29 -7.31 -0.21
N LYS A 59 -12.73 -6.93 0.94
CA LYS A 59 -13.46 -6.28 2.02
C LYS A 59 -14.02 -4.92 1.58
N CYS A 60 -13.20 -4.13 0.91
CA CYS A 60 -13.57 -2.81 0.41
C CYS A 60 -14.82 -2.88 -0.47
N VAL A 61 -14.81 -3.77 -1.47
CA VAL A 61 -15.91 -3.91 -2.42
C VAL A 61 -17.12 -4.59 -1.79
N ARG A 62 -16.94 -5.73 -1.11
CA ARG A 62 -18.04 -6.56 -0.63
C ARG A 62 -18.74 -5.96 0.57
N ASP A 63 -17.97 -5.52 1.56
CA ASP A 63 -18.49 -5.17 2.87
C ASP A 63 -18.70 -3.65 3.02
N LEU A 64 -17.70 -2.85 2.60
CA LEU A 64 -17.77 -1.40 2.73
C LEU A 64 -18.50 -0.71 1.57
N LYS A 65 -18.66 -1.39 0.43
CA LYS A 65 -19.21 -0.82 -0.81
C LYS A 65 -18.41 0.40 -1.30
N ASP A 66 -17.11 0.43 -1.01
CA ASP A 66 -16.16 1.43 -1.46
C ASP A 66 -15.38 0.90 -2.67
N ASP A 67 -15.08 1.76 -3.65
CA ASP A 67 -14.13 1.45 -4.72
C ASP A 67 -12.68 1.58 -4.17
N PRO A 68 -11.91 0.48 -4.12
CA PRO A 68 -10.52 0.53 -3.62
C PRO A 68 -9.59 1.39 -4.49
N TRP A 69 -9.85 1.51 -5.78
CA TRP A 69 -9.06 2.35 -6.68
C TRP A 69 -9.37 3.83 -6.49
N GLU A 70 -10.62 4.19 -6.30
CA GLU A 70 -11.03 5.55 -5.94
C GLU A 70 -10.42 5.95 -4.59
N ARG A 71 -10.42 5.06 -3.60
CA ARG A 71 -9.76 5.29 -2.30
C ARG A 71 -8.30 5.69 -2.49
N ILE A 72 -7.54 4.93 -3.30
CA ILE A 72 -6.13 5.22 -3.56
C ILE A 72 -5.99 6.59 -4.22
N ARG A 73 -6.79 6.90 -5.27
CA ARG A 73 -6.75 8.18 -5.96
C ARG A 73 -7.05 9.36 -5.04
N LEU A 74 -8.07 9.24 -4.20
CA LEU A 74 -8.44 10.30 -3.26
C LEU A 74 -7.37 10.53 -2.20
N LEU A 75 -6.72 9.49 -1.70
CA LEU A 75 -5.57 9.61 -0.79
C LEU A 75 -4.37 10.24 -1.50
N ALA A 76 -4.06 9.82 -2.73
CA ALA A 76 -2.99 10.40 -3.54
C ALA A 76 -3.23 11.89 -3.89
N GLN A 77 -4.49 12.33 -3.94
CA GLN A 77 -4.83 13.74 -4.09
C GLN A 77 -4.56 14.57 -2.83
N ARG A 78 -4.52 13.97 -1.64
CA ARG A 78 -4.32 14.65 -0.36
C ARG A 78 -2.89 14.52 0.15
N ILE A 79 -2.26 13.38 -0.09
CA ILE A 79 -0.88 13.06 0.33
C ILE A 79 0.03 13.35 -0.87
N LYS A 80 0.80 14.43 -0.81
CA LYS A 80 1.58 14.95 -1.95
C LYS A 80 3.09 14.81 -1.79
N LYS A 81 3.57 14.76 -0.54
CA LYS A 81 4.99 14.78 -0.22
C LYS A 81 5.50 13.40 0.15
N THR A 82 4.69 12.66 0.88
CA THR A 82 5.07 11.36 1.43
C THR A 82 4.70 10.24 0.45
N PRO A 83 5.63 9.34 0.12
CA PRO A 83 5.36 8.18 -0.73
C PRO A 83 4.19 7.34 -0.21
N LEU A 84 3.27 6.99 -1.10
CA LEU A 84 2.19 6.07 -0.81
C LEU A 84 2.66 4.63 -1.03
N ARG A 85 2.54 3.82 0.01
CA ARG A 85 2.98 2.42 0.00
C ARG A 85 1.78 1.47 0.06
N SER A 86 1.83 0.42 -0.75
CA SER A 86 0.94 -0.73 -0.62
C SER A 86 1.71 -1.96 -0.20
N ILE A 87 1.09 -2.85 0.57
CA ILE A 87 1.67 -4.16 0.86
C ILE A 87 1.05 -5.23 -0.03
N ARG A 88 1.89 -6.09 -0.58
CA ARG A 88 1.49 -7.25 -1.37
C ARG A 88 1.91 -8.54 -0.68
N SER A 89 0.99 -9.49 -0.63
CA SER A 89 1.29 -10.91 -0.44
C SER A 89 1.17 -11.64 -1.79
N ARG A 90 1.69 -12.86 -1.87
CA ARG A 90 1.51 -13.76 -3.01
C ARG A 90 0.05 -14.12 -3.26
N SER A 91 -0.77 -14.04 -2.23
CA SER A 91 -2.20 -14.25 -2.26
C SER A 91 -2.93 -12.91 -2.18
N MET A 92 -3.68 -12.55 -3.21
CA MET A 92 -4.60 -11.39 -3.18
C MET A 92 -5.95 -11.73 -2.54
N LEU A 93 -6.33 -13.02 -2.61
CA LEU A 93 -7.48 -13.57 -1.91
C LEU A 93 -6.94 -14.54 -0.86
N ALA A 94 -7.54 -14.54 0.32
CA ALA A 94 -7.10 -15.38 1.43
C ALA A 94 -6.89 -16.84 0.96
N PHE A 95 -5.69 -17.37 1.18
CA PHE A 95 -5.28 -18.73 0.89
C PHE A 95 -5.25 -19.15 -0.60
N GLN A 96 -5.46 -18.25 -1.54
CA GLN A 96 -5.40 -18.55 -2.97
C GLN A 96 -4.22 -17.84 -3.63
N LEU A 97 -3.42 -18.58 -4.38
CA LEU A 97 -2.34 -17.99 -5.18
C LEU A 97 -2.93 -17.19 -6.34
N THR A 98 -2.41 -16.00 -6.52
CA THR A 98 -2.80 -15.13 -7.64
C THR A 98 -1.99 -15.48 -8.87
N ALA A 99 -2.66 -15.64 -10.02
CA ALA A 99 -1.97 -15.84 -11.29
C ALA A 99 -1.01 -14.65 -11.57
N PRO A 100 0.20 -14.91 -12.11
CA PRO A 100 1.20 -13.86 -12.35
C PRO A 100 0.67 -12.67 -13.15
N ALA A 101 -0.08 -12.92 -14.23
CA ALA A 101 -0.65 -11.87 -15.08
C ALA A 101 -1.62 -10.94 -14.30
N ILE A 102 -2.43 -11.51 -13.40
CA ILE A 102 -3.33 -10.71 -12.54
C ILE A 102 -2.52 -9.91 -11.52
N ALA A 103 -1.45 -10.50 -11.00
CA ALA A 103 -0.55 -9.81 -10.08
C ALA A 103 0.16 -8.63 -10.75
N ASP A 104 0.64 -8.80 -11.97
CA ASP A 104 1.29 -7.74 -12.76
C ASP A 104 0.29 -6.62 -13.10
N LEU A 105 -0.92 -6.95 -13.57
CA LEU A 105 -1.97 -5.97 -13.82
C LEU A 105 -2.34 -5.18 -12.55
N TRP A 106 -2.39 -5.84 -11.39
CA TRP A 106 -2.66 -5.17 -10.13
C TRP A 106 -1.56 -4.16 -9.76
N LEU A 107 -0.28 -4.50 -10.00
CA LEU A 107 0.84 -3.59 -9.78
C LEU A 107 0.76 -2.36 -10.70
N GLU A 108 0.47 -2.56 -11.98
CA GLU A 108 0.25 -1.47 -12.94
C GLU A 108 -0.89 -0.54 -12.49
N ARG A 109 -1.99 -1.13 -11.99
CA ARG A 109 -3.13 -0.34 -11.48
C ARG A 109 -2.77 0.43 -10.21
N LEU A 110 -1.95 -0.13 -9.31
CA LEU A 110 -1.45 0.59 -8.14
C LEU A 110 -0.68 1.84 -8.55
N ALA A 111 0.32 1.70 -9.42
CA ALA A 111 1.13 2.80 -9.91
C ALA A 111 0.27 3.86 -10.61
N ALA A 112 -0.62 3.44 -11.51
CA ALA A 112 -1.54 4.33 -12.24
C ALA A 112 -2.50 5.11 -11.34
N ASN A 113 -2.77 4.64 -10.12
CA ASN A 113 -3.63 5.31 -9.15
C ASN A 113 -2.86 6.09 -8.07
N GLY A 114 -1.52 6.17 -8.14
CA GLY A 114 -0.72 7.04 -7.30
C GLY A 114 0.06 6.36 -6.17
N VAL A 115 0.08 5.04 -6.11
CA VAL A 115 1.04 4.32 -5.25
C VAL A 115 2.42 4.40 -5.87
N THR A 116 3.44 4.66 -5.07
CA THR A 116 4.83 4.82 -5.52
C THR A 116 5.77 3.78 -4.94
N GLU A 117 5.33 3.05 -3.91
CA GLU A 117 6.14 2.04 -3.26
C GLU A 117 5.37 0.75 -2.99
N LEU A 118 6.07 -0.36 -3.12
CA LEU A 118 5.55 -1.67 -2.79
C LEU A 118 6.38 -2.32 -1.67
N ARG A 119 5.71 -2.71 -0.60
CA ARG A 119 6.24 -3.66 0.37
C ARG A 119 5.77 -5.05 0.01
N THR A 120 6.68 -5.99 -0.17
CA THR A 120 6.32 -7.40 -0.40
C THR A 120 6.42 -8.22 0.87
N SER A 121 5.45 -9.09 1.07
CA SER A 121 5.41 -10.08 2.14
C SER A 121 5.03 -11.43 1.54
N ASP A 122 5.85 -12.44 1.76
CA ASP A 122 5.59 -13.80 1.28
C ASP A 122 5.77 -14.79 2.44
N PRO A 123 4.70 -15.54 2.82
CA PRO A 123 4.78 -16.49 3.93
C PRO A 123 5.83 -17.60 3.73
N SER A 124 6.15 -17.95 2.48
CA SER A 124 7.19 -18.93 2.19
C SER A 124 8.60 -18.41 2.40
N ASN A 125 8.76 -17.07 2.45
CA ASN A 125 10.00 -16.36 2.71
C ASN A 125 11.16 -16.80 1.79
N THR A 126 10.86 -17.06 0.51
CA THR A 126 11.84 -17.59 -0.45
C THR A 126 12.34 -16.53 -1.42
N PRO A 127 13.65 -16.47 -1.72
CA PRO A 127 14.21 -15.51 -2.67
C PRO A 127 13.57 -15.57 -4.07
N LYS A 128 13.11 -16.74 -4.50
CA LYS A 128 12.44 -16.92 -5.80
C LYS A 128 11.22 -16.00 -5.95
N TYR A 129 10.32 -16.00 -4.96
CA TYR A 129 9.09 -15.20 -5.02
C TYR A 129 9.37 -13.72 -4.79
N TRP A 130 10.35 -13.37 -3.95
CA TRP A 130 10.75 -11.98 -3.79
C TRP A 130 11.31 -11.39 -5.09
N ARG A 131 12.17 -12.11 -5.79
CA ARG A 131 12.68 -11.65 -7.10
C ARG A 131 11.55 -11.42 -8.09
N GLN A 132 10.56 -12.30 -8.16
CA GLN A 132 9.39 -12.13 -9.03
C GLN A 132 8.57 -10.89 -8.64
N ALA A 133 8.30 -10.71 -7.34
CA ALA A 133 7.54 -9.57 -6.85
C ALA A 133 8.26 -8.24 -7.14
N VAL A 134 9.57 -8.17 -6.87
CA VAL A 134 10.40 -6.98 -7.14
C VAL A 134 10.48 -6.70 -8.63
N ALA A 135 10.69 -7.71 -9.47
CA ALA A 135 10.74 -7.52 -10.92
C ALA A 135 9.40 -6.99 -11.47
N GLY A 136 8.26 -7.51 -10.99
CA GLY A 136 6.94 -7.01 -11.35
C GLY A 136 6.70 -5.56 -10.90
N ALA A 137 7.07 -5.23 -9.67
CA ALA A 137 6.96 -3.88 -9.14
C ALA A 137 7.77 -2.87 -9.97
N LYS A 138 9.04 -3.19 -10.27
CA LYS A 138 9.89 -2.35 -11.10
C LYS A 138 9.33 -2.14 -12.52
N ARG A 139 8.76 -3.17 -13.13
CA ARG A 139 8.10 -3.02 -14.45
C ARG A 139 6.91 -2.06 -14.38
N ALA A 140 6.18 -2.07 -13.28
CA ALA A 140 5.03 -1.19 -13.05
C ALA A 140 5.43 0.24 -12.63
N GLY A 141 6.71 0.52 -12.35
CA GLY A 141 7.18 1.83 -11.90
C GLY A 141 7.09 2.05 -10.38
N LEU A 142 7.04 0.97 -9.60
CA LEU A 142 6.98 0.99 -8.13
C LEU A 142 8.36 0.73 -7.52
#